data_b3981d683bd89ce3c470399d99000bf2
#
_entry.id   b3981d683bd89ce3c470399d99000bf2
#
_cell.length_a   1.000
_cell.length_b   1.000
_cell.length_c   1.000
_cell.angle_alpha   90.00
_cell.angle_beta   90.00
_cell.angle_gamma   90.00
#
_symmetry.space_group_name_H-M   'P 1'
#
loop_
_entity.id
_entity.type
_entity.pdbx_description
1 polymer ?
#
loop_
_entity_poly.entity_id
_entity_poly.type
_entity_poly.pdbx_seq_one_letter_code
_entity_poly.pdbx_strand_id
1 'polypeptide(L)'
;KEWQINNHTIEFIEEQHIYLVDGVIVPCVSNILAFKFNDYSGVSKEVLQRASEKGTELHKAIEDYEQQGIESDLREFRNYLFLKKQFKFENVSNELPVLYEKGGRVLFVGTLDQVITIDGKLGINDFKRVSAPNKEKIAYQLNFYKMAYEQSYGKQIEFLSFTHLREDVRKFHR
;
A
#
# COMPACT_ATOMS: atom_id res chain seq x y z
N LYS A 1 5.25 1.98 -15.05
CA LYS A 1 6.13 1.03 -14.31
C LYS A 1 5.87 -0.39 -14.80
N GLU A 2 6.90 -1.21 -14.81
CA GLU A 2 6.80 -2.61 -15.26
C GLU A 2 7.55 -3.52 -14.28
N TRP A 3 6.95 -4.68 -13.99
CA TRP A 3 7.53 -5.70 -13.11
C TRP A 3 7.29 -7.10 -13.66
N GLN A 4 8.11 -8.04 -13.21
CA GLN A 4 7.93 -9.47 -13.47
C GLN A 4 7.60 -10.17 -12.16
N ILE A 5 6.47 -10.90 -12.13
CA ILE A 5 6.12 -11.78 -11.00
C ILE A 5 5.80 -13.15 -11.58
N ASN A 6 6.57 -14.17 -11.16
CA ASN A 6 6.47 -15.51 -11.74
C ASN A 6 6.64 -15.44 -13.27
N ASN A 7 5.65 -15.90 -14.03
CA ASN A 7 5.67 -15.89 -15.49
C ASN A 7 4.86 -14.72 -16.08
N HIS A 8 4.50 -13.73 -15.26
CA HIS A 8 3.67 -12.62 -15.68
C HIS A 8 4.45 -11.30 -15.77
N THR A 9 4.14 -10.53 -16.79
CA THR A 9 4.57 -9.13 -16.91
C THR A 9 3.45 -8.24 -16.40
N ILE A 10 3.73 -7.43 -15.39
CA ILE A 10 2.78 -6.47 -14.82
C ILE A 10 3.21 -5.07 -15.25
N GLU A 11 2.29 -4.33 -15.83
CA GLU A 11 2.49 -2.94 -16.22
C GLU A 11 1.48 -2.06 -15.48
N PHE A 12 1.96 -0.97 -14.89
CA PHE A 12 1.12 0.03 -14.24
C PHE A 12 1.19 1.36 -14.99
N ILE A 13 0.02 1.80 -15.47
CA ILE A 13 -0.14 3.08 -16.17
C ILE A 13 -0.66 4.10 -15.14
N GLU A 14 0.25 4.93 -14.63
CA GLU A 14 -0.04 5.87 -13.53
C GLU A 14 -1.16 6.86 -13.86
N GLU A 15 -1.14 7.45 -15.05
CA GLU A 15 -2.11 8.47 -15.46
C GLU A 15 -3.55 7.98 -15.43
N GLN A 16 -3.77 6.71 -15.71
CA GLN A 16 -5.08 6.08 -15.76
C GLN A 16 -5.38 5.21 -14.55
N HIS A 17 -4.37 4.98 -13.72
CA HIS A 17 -4.42 4.04 -12.59
C HIS A 17 -4.90 2.65 -13.03
N ILE A 18 -4.31 2.14 -14.11
CA ILE A 18 -4.66 0.85 -14.73
C ILE A 18 -3.49 -0.09 -14.64
N TYR A 19 -3.79 -1.36 -14.32
CA TYR A 19 -2.82 -2.45 -14.38
C TYR A 19 -3.11 -3.34 -15.58
N LEU A 20 -2.05 -3.68 -16.30
CA LEU A 20 -2.06 -4.69 -17.34
C LEU A 20 -1.23 -5.89 -16.87
N VAL A 21 -1.76 -7.07 -17.02
CA VAL A 21 -1.02 -8.31 -16.79
C VAL A 21 -0.98 -9.07 -18.11
N ASP A 22 0.22 -9.27 -18.62
CA ASP A 22 0.45 -9.87 -19.95
C ASP A 22 -0.35 -9.17 -21.06
N GLY A 23 -0.43 -7.84 -20.99
CA GLY A 23 -1.13 -7.00 -21.96
C GLY A 23 -2.65 -6.91 -21.77
N VAL A 24 -3.21 -7.53 -20.75
CA VAL A 24 -4.66 -7.53 -20.49
C VAL A 24 -4.98 -6.72 -19.23
N ILE A 25 -6.00 -5.86 -19.29
CA ILE A 25 -6.44 -5.08 -18.12
C ILE A 25 -6.97 -6.02 -17.05
N VAL A 26 -6.43 -5.90 -15.85
CA VAL A 26 -6.83 -6.68 -14.66
C VAL A 26 -7.25 -5.72 -13.55
N PRO A 27 -8.34 -6.01 -12.81
CA PRO A 27 -8.73 -5.17 -11.69
C PRO A 27 -7.65 -5.15 -10.60
N CYS A 28 -7.45 -3.99 -10.00
CA CYS A 28 -6.57 -3.85 -8.84
C CYS A 28 -7.38 -3.89 -7.53
N VAL A 29 -6.68 -4.03 -6.42
CA VAL A 29 -7.31 -4.08 -5.08
C VAL A 29 -8.20 -2.85 -4.86
N SER A 30 -7.75 -1.65 -5.24
CA SER A 30 -8.53 -0.42 -5.11
C SER A 30 -9.85 -0.48 -5.88
N ASN A 31 -9.87 -1.07 -7.08
CA ASN A 31 -11.09 -1.25 -7.86
C ASN A 31 -12.09 -2.17 -7.14
N ILE A 32 -11.60 -3.27 -6.58
CA ILE A 32 -12.44 -4.22 -5.83
C ILE A 32 -13.06 -3.53 -4.60
N LEU A 33 -12.28 -2.78 -3.87
CA LEU A 33 -12.75 -2.05 -2.68
C LEU A 33 -13.80 -1.00 -3.04
N ALA A 34 -13.68 -0.35 -4.20
CA ALA A 34 -14.62 0.66 -4.65
C ALA A 34 -16.05 0.11 -4.87
N PHE A 35 -16.21 -1.18 -5.15
CA PHE A 35 -17.53 -1.81 -5.25
C PHE A 35 -18.27 -1.89 -3.92
N LYS A 36 -17.53 -2.05 -2.84
CA LYS A 36 -18.12 -2.17 -1.48
C LYS A 36 -18.15 -0.83 -0.74
N PHE A 37 -17.12 -0.01 -0.93
CA PHE A 37 -16.93 1.22 -0.17
C PHE A 37 -16.94 2.44 -1.07
N ASN A 38 -17.88 3.35 -0.87
CA ASN A 38 -17.96 4.63 -1.58
C ASN A 38 -17.78 5.79 -0.59
N ASP A 39 -16.58 5.89 -0.01
CA ASP A 39 -16.26 6.84 1.07
C ASP A 39 -16.18 8.30 0.61
N TYR A 40 -16.11 8.56 -0.72
CA TYR A 40 -15.85 9.88 -1.27
C TYR A 40 -17.06 10.48 -1.96
N SER A 41 -18.24 9.89 -1.78
CA SER A 41 -19.50 10.43 -2.26
C SER A 41 -19.77 11.81 -1.64
N GLY A 42 -19.97 12.83 -2.49
CA GLY A 42 -20.21 14.20 -2.05
C GLY A 42 -18.96 15.02 -1.75
N VAL A 43 -17.75 14.45 -1.86
CA VAL A 43 -16.50 15.19 -1.73
C VAL A 43 -16.10 15.79 -3.08
N SER A 44 -15.64 17.06 -3.11
CA SER A 44 -15.22 17.70 -4.34
C SER A 44 -13.98 17.04 -4.95
N LYS A 45 -13.89 17.06 -6.29
CA LYS A 45 -12.73 16.53 -7.02
C LYS A 45 -11.43 17.22 -6.61
N GLU A 46 -11.47 18.53 -6.33
CA GLU A 46 -10.29 19.31 -5.91
C GLU A 46 -9.75 18.85 -4.56
N VAL A 47 -10.65 18.58 -3.60
CA VAL A 47 -10.27 18.06 -2.27
C VAL A 47 -9.68 16.66 -2.40
N LEU A 48 -10.28 15.79 -3.22
CA LEU A 48 -9.77 14.44 -3.48
C LEU A 48 -8.39 14.47 -4.13
N GLN A 49 -8.19 15.37 -5.10
CA GLN A 49 -6.92 15.49 -5.79
C GLN A 49 -5.81 15.95 -4.84
N ARG A 50 -6.05 16.97 -4.02
CA ARG A 50 -5.07 17.44 -3.02
C ARG A 50 -4.72 16.36 -2.02
N ALA A 51 -5.70 15.61 -1.55
CA ALA A 51 -5.47 14.50 -0.62
C ALA A 51 -4.62 13.40 -1.26
N SER A 52 -4.89 13.08 -2.52
CA SER A 52 -4.11 12.11 -3.29
C SER A 52 -2.66 12.55 -3.51
N GLU A 53 -2.44 13.81 -3.88
CA GLU A 53 -1.10 14.38 -4.07
C GLU A 53 -0.28 14.32 -2.79
N LYS A 54 -0.85 14.71 -1.64
CA LYS A 54 -0.18 14.65 -0.35
C LYS A 54 0.11 13.21 0.09
N GLY A 55 -0.78 12.30 -0.21
CA GLY A 55 -0.57 10.87 0.04
C GLY A 55 0.59 10.33 -0.79
N THR A 56 0.63 10.64 -2.07
CA THR A 56 1.71 10.24 -2.99
C THR A 56 3.05 10.81 -2.54
N GLU A 57 3.09 12.06 -2.13
CA GLU A 57 4.30 12.72 -1.61
C GLU A 57 4.83 12.01 -0.36
N LEU A 58 3.94 11.63 0.55
CA LEU A 58 4.31 10.89 1.77
C LEU A 58 4.87 9.51 1.45
N HIS A 59 4.21 8.74 0.58
CA HIS A 59 4.68 7.42 0.16
C HIS A 59 6.06 7.51 -0.48
N LYS A 60 6.26 8.50 -1.35
CA LYS A 60 7.54 8.72 -2.00
C LYS A 60 8.64 9.10 -1.00
N ALA A 61 8.33 9.96 -0.03
CA ALA A 61 9.28 10.34 1.01
C ALA A 61 9.73 9.14 1.85
N ILE A 62 8.81 8.25 2.20
CA ILE A 62 9.13 7.03 2.96
C ILE A 62 9.96 6.08 2.10
N GLU A 63 9.59 5.87 0.85
CA GLU A 63 10.34 5.02 -0.09
C GLU A 63 11.78 5.52 -0.25
N ASP A 64 11.97 6.82 -0.50
CA ASP A 64 13.29 7.41 -0.69
C ASP A 64 14.16 7.27 0.56
N TYR A 65 13.58 7.43 1.74
CA TYR A 65 14.30 7.23 2.99
C TYR A 65 14.71 5.77 3.19
N GLU A 66 13.79 4.85 3.01
CA GLU A 66 14.07 3.42 3.25
C GLU A 66 15.04 2.83 2.23
N GLN A 67 15.01 3.28 0.99
CA GLN A 67 15.87 2.77 -0.08
C GLN A 67 17.21 3.51 -0.18
N GLN A 68 17.25 4.81 0.11
CA GLN A 68 18.40 5.66 -0.17
C GLN A 68 18.88 6.47 1.03
N GLY A 69 18.17 6.45 2.16
CA GLY A 69 18.50 7.23 3.35
C GLY A 69 18.22 8.74 3.21
N ILE A 70 17.41 9.13 2.21
CA ILE A 70 17.07 10.54 1.98
C ILE A 70 15.96 10.96 2.95
N GLU A 71 16.24 11.93 3.82
CA GLU A 71 15.26 12.47 4.74
C GLU A 71 14.35 13.50 4.08
N SER A 72 13.12 13.62 4.59
CA SER A 72 12.12 14.59 4.14
C SER A 72 11.77 15.57 5.28
N ASP A 73 11.38 16.79 4.92
CA ASP A 73 10.91 17.79 5.87
C ASP A 73 9.42 17.66 6.23
N LEU A 74 8.71 16.74 5.60
CA LEU A 74 7.29 16.49 5.88
C LEU A 74 7.07 16.08 7.34
N ARG A 75 6.08 16.68 8.00
CA ARG A 75 5.71 16.29 9.37
C ARG A 75 5.23 14.86 9.45
N GLU A 76 4.47 14.40 8.45
CA GLU A 76 3.99 13.03 8.34
C GLU A 76 5.15 12.04 8.25
N PHE A 77 6.22 12.39 7.53
CA PHE A 77 7.43 11.58 7.46
C PHE A 77 8.14 11.49 8.81
N ARG A 78 8.23 12.59 9.54
CA ARG A 78 8.81 12.59 10.91
C ARG A 78 7.95 11.74 11.85
N ASN A 79 6.64 11.80 11.70
CA ASN A 79 5.72 10.95 12.45
C ASN A 79 5.92 9.47 12.13
N TYR A 80 6.21 9.14 10.87
CA TYR A 80 6.58 7.79 10.46
C TYR A 80 7.86 7.31 11.17
N LEU A 81 8.90 8.12 11.18
CA LEU A 81 10.16 7.79 11.86
C LEU A 81 9.98 7.59 13.36
N PHE A 82 9.14 8.40 13.99
CA PHE A 82 8.80 8.24 15.40
C PHE A 82 8.14 6.87 15.66
N LEU A 83 7.17 6.50 14.87
CA LEU A 83 6.49 5.20 15.00
C LEU A 83 7.41 4.03 14.72
N LYS A 84 8.26 4.14 13.70
CA LYS A 84 9.27 3.13 13.38
C LYS A 84 10.17 2.85 14.58
N LYS A 85 10.63 3.88 15.24
CA LYS A 85 11.47 3.77 16.44
C LYS A 85 10.69 3.21 17.64
N GLN A 86 9.47 3.70 17.86
CA GLN A 86 8.62 3.30 18.98
C GLN A 86 8.24 1.82 18.91
N PHE A 87 7.81 1.34 17.76
CA PHE A 87 7.34 -0.03 17.55
C PHE A 87 8.46 -0.97 17.08
N LYS A 88 9.65 -0.44 16.84
CA LYS A 88 10.85 -1.20 16.45
C LYS A 88 10.61 -2.07 15.20
N PHE A 89 9.91 -1.52 14.22
CA PHE A 89 9.77 -2.22 12.96
C PHE A 89 10.91 -1.89 12.00
N GLU A 90 11.27 -2.86 11.17
CA GLU A 90 12.29 -2.73 10.15
C GLU A 90 11.67 -2.87 8.77
N ASN A 91 12.12 -2.04 7.82
CA ASN A 91 11.65 -2.09 6.46
C ASN A 91 12.24 -3.28 5.70
N VAL A 92 11.40 -4.01 4.97
CA VAL A 92 11.84 -5.08 4.06
C VAL A 92 11.73 -4.62 2.60
N SER A 93 10.58 -4.06 2.22
CA SER A 93 10.38 -3.54 0.87
C SER A 93 9.26 -2.50 0.84
N ASN A 94 9.30 -1.64 -0.19
CA ASN A 94 8.33 -0.58 -0.42
C ASN A 94 7.78 -0.68 -1.83
N GLU A 95 6.53 -0.24 -2.00
CA GLU A 95 5.88 -0.17 -3.32
C GLU A 95 6.03 -1.48 -4.09
N LEU A 96 5.66 -2.58 -3.45
CA LEU A 96 5.87 -3.93 -3.97
C LEU A 96 4.66 -4.40 -4.77
N PRO A 97 4.84 -4.78 -6.06
CA PRO A 97 3.75 -5.33 -6.85
C PRO A 97 3.38 -6.73 -6.37
N VAL A 98 2.09 -7.03 -6.41
CA VAL A 98 1.54 -8.34 -6.05
C VAL A 98 0.44 -8.74 -7.03
N LEU A 99 0.25 -10.04 -7.20
CA LEU A 99 -0.70 -10.60 -8.13
C LEU A 99 -1.31 -11.86 -7.52
N TYR A 100 -2.60 -12.07 -7.75
CA TYR A 100 -3.29 -13.25 -7.29
C TYR A 100 -3.98 -13.98 -8.43
N GLU A 101 -3.67 -15.27 -8.55
CA GLU A 101 -4.26 -16.19 -9.54
C GLU A 101 -5.08 -17.26 -8.87
N LYS A 102 -6.12 -17.70 -9.55
CA LYS A 102 -6.89 -18.89 -9.16
C LYS A 102 -7.43 -19.57 -10.40
N GLY A 103 -7.21 -20.89 -10.49
CA GLY A 103 -7.68 -21.66 -11.64
C GLY A 103 -7.07 -21.23 -12.97
N GLY A 104 -5.80 -20.83 -12.97
CA GLY A 104 -5.10 -20.35 -14.16
C GLY A 104 -5.49 -18.97 -14.64
N ARG A 105 -6.27 -18.24 -13.85
CA ARG A 105 -6.75 -16.89 -14.18
C ARG A 105 -6.27 -15.88 -13.14
N VAL A 106 -5.71 -14.77 -13.60
CA VAL A 106 -5.35 -13.64 -12.74
C VAL A 106 -6.62 -12.90 -12.31
N LEU A 107 -6.89 -12.89 -11.00
CA LEU A 107 -8.10 -12.29 -10.46
C LEU A 107 -7.91 -10.83 -10.07
N PHE A 108 -6.76 -10.48 -9.52
CA PHE A 108 -6.44 -9.09 -9.18
C PHE A 108 -4.94 -8.88 -9.04
N VAL A 109 -4.56 -7.63 -9.06
CA VAL A 109 -3.20 -7.14 -8.97
C VAL A 109 -3.18 -5.91 -8.06
N GLY A 110 -2.04 -5.52 -7.58
CA GLY A 110 -1.89 -4.27 -6.84
C GLY A 110 -0.44 -3.99 -6.50
N THR A 111 -0.24 -2.86 -5.85
CA THR A 111 1.06 -2.46 -5.29
C THR A 111 0.84 -2.19 -3.80
N LEU A 112 1.43 -2.99 -2.95
CA LEU A 112 1.35 -2.78 -1.50
C LEU A 112 2.41 -1.77 -1.06
N ASP A 113 2.09 -0.98 -0.04
CA ASP A 113 2.93 0.13 0.39
C ASP A 113 4.25 -0.32 1.00
N GLN A 114 4.19 -1.28 1.93
CA GLN A 114 5.38 -1.66 2.69
C GLN A 114 5.27 -3.07 3.26
N VAL A 115 6.38 -3.79 3.23
CA VAL A 115 6.58 -5.02 3.99
C VAL A 115 7.57 -4.71 5.10
N ILE A 116 7.24 -5.10 6.34
CA ILE A 116 8.05 -4.84 7.53
C ILE A 116 8.26 -6.11 8.35
N THR A 117 9.25 -6.07 9.24
CA THR A 117 9.40 -7.07 10.29
C THR A 117 9.29 -6.42 11.68
N ILE A 118 8.65 -7.12 12.60
CA ILE A 118 8.65 -6.79 14.03
C ILE A 118 8.97 -8.08 14.78
N ASP A 119 10.01 -8.06 15.59
CA ASP A 119 10.47 -9.25 16.33
C ASP A 119 10.67 -10.48 15.43
N GLY A 120 11.19 -10.27 14.23
CA GLY A 120 11.44 -11.31 13.24
C GLY A 120 10.19 -11.80 12.50
N LYS A 121 9.01 -11.28 12.80
CA LYS A 121 7.76 -11.62 12.11
C LYS A 121 7.52 -10.71 10.94
N LEU A 122 7.11 -11.30 9.82
CA LEU A 122 6.85 -10.57 8.57
C LEU A 122 5.42 -10.05 8.53
N GLY A 123 5.25 -8.77 8.21
CA GLY A 123 3.95 -8.14 8.11
C GLY A 123 3.83 -7.18 6.94
N ILE A 124 2.59 -6.86 6.57
CA ILE A 124 2.27 -5.82 5.61
C ILE A 124 1.84 -4.58 6.38
N ASN A 125 2.39 -3.44 6.01
CA ASN A 125 2.02 -2.15 6.57
C ASN A 125 1.54 -1.22 5.47
N ASP A 126 0.40 -0.57 5.69
CA ASP A 126 -0.20 0.37 4.76
C ASP A 126 -0.15 1.77 5.36
N PHE A 127 0.07 2.79 4.53
CA PHE A 127 0.09 4.17 4.98
C PHE A 127 -1.25 4.83 4.71
N LYS A 128 -1.85 5.42 5.73
CA LYS A 128 -3.12 6.15 5.60
C LYS A 128 -2.95 7.60 6.04
N ARG A 129 -3.23 8.51 5.13
CA ARG A 129 -3.23 9.96 5.37
C ARG A 129 -4.64 10.54 5.30
N VAL A 130 -5.62 9.79 5.73
CA VAL A 130 -7.04 10.22 5.79
C VAL A 130 -7.38 10.80 7.16
N SER A 131 -8.43 11.61 7.23
CA SER A 131 -8.86 12.19 8.51
C SER A 131 -9.39 11.14 9.49
N ALA A 132 -10.18 10.19 8.98
CA ALA A 132 -10.74 9.09 9.76
C ALA A 132 -10.58 7.79 8.97
N PRO A 133 -9.65 6.90 9.37
CA PRO A 133 -9.48 5.63 8.69
C PRO A 133 -10.71 4.72 8.82
N ASN A 134 -11.14 4.18 7.68
CA ASN A 134 -12.17 3.14 7.66
C ASN A 134 -11.51 1.78 7.92
N LYS A 135 -11.56 1.31 9.15
CA LYS A 135 -10.87 0.09 9.58
C LYS A 135 -11.36 -1.17 8.85
N GLU A 136 -12.65 -1.25 8.55
CA GLU A 136 -13.20 -2.36 7.79
C GLU A 136 -12.62 -2.42 6.38
N LYS A 137 -12.61 -1.28 5.68
CA LYS A 137 -12.02 -1.16 4.34
C LYS A 137 -10.54 -1.53 4.33
N ILE A 138 -9.79 -1.04 5.31
CA ILE A 138 -8.36 -1.32 5.46
C ILE A 138 -8.13 -2.82 5.71
N ALA A 139 -8.97 -3.46 6.52
CA ALA A 139 -8.87 -4.90 6.77
C ALA A 139 -9.07 -5.72 5.49
N TYR A 140 -10.05 -5.36 4.66
CA TYR A 140 -10.22 -5.98 3.34
C TYR A 140 -9.00 -5.78 2.46
N GLN A 141 -8.50 -4.55 2.37
CA GLN A 141 -7.34 -4.21 1.57
C GLN A 141 -6.11 -5.02 1.96
N LEU A 142 -5.80 -5.05 3.25
CA LEU A 142 -4.64 -5.77 3.77
C LEU A 142 -4.76 -7.28 3.58
N ASN A 143 -5.96 -7.86 3.70
CA ASN A 143 -6.17 -9.27 3.47
C ASN A 143 -6.03 -9.65 1.99
N PHE A 144 -6.50 -8.81 1.06
CA PHE A 144 -6.23 -9.02 -0.36
C PHE A 144 -4.73 -8.97 -0.66
N TYR A 145 -4.02 -8.01 -0.09
CA TYR A 145 -2.56 -7.92 -0.26
C TYR A 145 -1.83 -9.12 0.34
N LYS A 146 -2.29 -9.61 1.50
CA LYS A 146 -1.71 -10.81 2.11
C LYS A 146 -1.84 -12.02 1.18
N MET A 147 -3.05 -12.27 0.67
CA MET A 147 -3.29 -13.38 -0.27
C MET A 147 -2.36 -13.29 -1.48
N ALA A 148 -2.29 -12.12 -2.09
CA ALA A 148 -1.49 -11.90 -3.28
C ALA A 148 0.02 -11.97 -2.99
N TYR A 149 0.48 -11.40 -1.88
CA TYR A 149 1.88 -11.46 -1.49
C TYR A 149 2.35 -12.89 -1.22
N GLU A 150 1.58 -13.66 -0.45
CA GLU A 150 1.93 -15.03 -0.13
C GLU A 150 2.03 -15.89 -1.39
N GLN A 151 1.14 -15.68 -2.35
CA GLN A 151 1.20 -16.39 -3.63
C GLN A 151 2.35 -15.89 -4.52
N SER A 152 2.54 -14.58 -4.61
CA SER A 152 3.56 -13.98 -5.48
C SER A 152 4.99 -14.29 -5.04
N TYR A 153 5.24 -14.31 -3.74
CA TYR A 153 6.61 -14.39 -3.19
C TYR A 153 6.88 -15.64 -2.34
N GLY A 154 5.87 -16.45 -2.08
CA GLY A 154 6.01 -17.72 -1.37
C GLY A 154 6.37 -17.59 0.11
N LYS A 155 6.16 -16.42 0.71
CA LYS A 155 6.45 -16.15 2.13
C LYS A 155 5.14 -15.91 2.87
N GLN A 156 5.06 -16.41 4.10
CA GLN A 156 3.88 -16.23 4.94
C GLN A 156 3.91 -14.86 5.64
N ILE A 157 2.78 -14.17 5.61
CA ILE A 157 2.56 -12.93 6.35
C ILE A 157 1.97 -13.28 7.72
N GLU A 158 2.62 -12.84 8.78
CA GLU A 158 2.25 -13.16 10.16
C GLU A 158 1.41 -12.08 10.84
N PHE A 159 1.45 -10.84 10.33
CA PHE A 159 0.58 -9.76 10.83
C PHE A 159 0.27 -8.73 9.75
N LEU A 160 -0.81 -7.99 9.98
CA LEU A 160 -1.25 -6.89 9.14
C LEU A 160 -1.29 -5.62 9.99
N SER A 161 -0.88 -4.51 9.41
CA SER A 161 -0.83 -3.23 10.12
C SER A 161 -1.10 -2.07 9.17
N PHE A 162 -1.49 -0.94 9.73
CA PHE A 162 -1.46 0.32 9.01
C PHE A 162 -0.97 1.45 9.91
N THR A 163 -0.34 2.42 9.28
CA THR A 163 0.19 3.61 9.94
C THR A 163 -0.69 4.79 9.54
N HIS A 164 -1.32 5.41 10.52
CA HIS A 164 -2.14 6.60 10.30
C HIS A 164 -1.29 7.83 10.54
N LEU A 165 -0.99 8.55 9.46
CA LEU A 165 -0.04 9.67 9.43
C LEU A 165 -0.70 10.93 8.88
N ARG A 166 -0.74 11.96 9.70
CA ARG A 166 -1.07 13.34 9.30
C ARG A 166 -0.07 14.27 9.98
N GLU A 167 -0.17 15.56 9.74
CA GLU A 167 0.72 16.53 10.39
C GLU A 167 0.64 16.44 11.91
N ASP A 168 -0.56 16.18 12.43
CA ASP A 168 -0.87 16.12 13.87
C ASP A 168 -1.29 14.73 14.36
N VAL A 169 -1.17 13.70 13.53
CA VAL A 169 -1.56 12.32 13.85
C VAL A 169 -0.43 11.37 13.56
N ARG A 170 -0.13 10.52 14.52
CA ARG A 170 0.78 9.38 14.37
C ARG A 170 0.28 8.21 15.19
N LYS A 171 -0.27 7.20 14.51
CA LYS A 171 -0.78 5.98 15.14
C LYS A 171 -0.39 4.77 14.33
N PHE A 172 0.04 3.73 15.01
CA PHE A 172 0.32 2.43 14.44
C PHE A 172 -0.75 1.44 14.90
N HIS A 173 -1.45 0.84 13.96
CA HIS A 173 -2.50 -0.14 14.21
C HIS A 173 -2.05 -1.50 13.67
N ARG A 174 -2.15 -2.51 14.53
CA ARG A 174 -1.77 -3.87 14.21
C ARG A 174 -2.93 -4.84 14.41
#